data_3c3824741321510de0b2d5da47c53447
#
_entry.id   3c3824741321510de0b2d5da47c53447
#
_cell.length_a   1.000
_cell.length_b   1.000
_cell.length_c   1.000
_cell.angle_alpha   90.00
_cell.angle_beta   90.00
_cell.angle_gamma   90.00
#
_symmetry.space_group_name_H-M   'P 1'
#
loop_
_entity.id
_entity.type
_entity.pdbx_description
1 polymer ?
#
loop_
_entity_poly.entity_id
_entity_poly.type
_entity_poly.pdbx_seq_one_letter_code
_entity_poly.pdbx_strand_id
1 'polypeptide(L)'
;TTEIEPLTQKSLFNARKQVNKIHMSEAVEEYLVQLILATRNSRAYSGELGQWLDYGASPRATIALDKCSRALAWMEGRDFVTPDDIRAVAHDVLRHRLILSFEAEAGGINANQVIDKLLETVPSA
;
A
#
# COMPACT_ATOMS: atom_id res chain seq x y z
N THR A 1 -10.05 27.82 -13.74
CA THR A 1 -9.20 26.65 -14.03
C THR A 1 -7.76 27.07 -13.97
N THR A 2 -7.05 26.52 -13.01
CA THR A 2 -5.62 26.63 -12.95
C THR A 2 -5.01 25.91 -14.15
N GLU A 3 -4.38 26.66 -15.01
CA GLU A 3 -3.59 26.06 -16.07
C GLU A 3 -2.43 25.32 -15.41
N ILE A 4 -2.48 23.99 -15.46
CA ILE A 4 -1.35 23.18 -15.05
C ILE A 4 -0.42 23.15 -16.27
N GLU A 5 0.74 23.76 -16.15
CA GLU A 5 1.76 23.62 -17.18
C GLU A 5 2.08 22.14 -17.35
N PRO A 6 2.07 21.64 -18.58
CA PRO A 6 2.45 20.25 -18.79
C PRO A 6 3.90 20.04 -18.35
N LEU A 7 4.08 19.05 -17.48
CA LEU A 7 5.43 18.66 -17.05
C LEU A 7 6.23 18.26 -18.28
N THR A 8 7.42 18.82 -18.42
CA THR A 8 8.32 18.37 -19.47
C THR A 8 8.75 16.94 -19.17
N GLN A 9 9.07 16.19 -20.20
CA GLN A 9 9.57 14.82 -20.05
C GLN A 9 10.80 14.77 -19.12
N LYS A 10 11.65 15.79 -19.22
CA LYS A 10 12.84 15.92 -18.37
C LYS A 10 12.46 16.14 -16.90
N SER A 11 11.48 17.00 -16.61
CA SER A 11 11.01 17.26 -15.25
C SER A 11 10.40 16.01 -14.62
N LEU A 12 9.60 15.28 -15.38
CA LEU A 12 9.00 14.03 -14.93
C LEU A 12 10.08 12.98 -14.61
N PHE A 13 11.09 12.88 -15.46
CA PHE A 13 12.21 11.96 -15.29
C PHE A 13 13.02 12.28 -14.04
N ASN A 14 13.28 13.57 -13.79
CA ASN A 14 13.97 14.02 -12.58
C ASN A 14 13.16 13.72 -11.31
N ALA A 15 11.86 13.93 -11.33
CA ALA A 15 10.99 13.62 -10.22
C ALA A 15 11.04 12.12 -9.88
N ARG A 16 10.97 11.25 -10.88
CA ARG A 16 11.09 9.81 -10.69
C ARG A 16 12.42 9.42 -10.06
N LYS A 17 13.51 10.04 -10.48
CA LYS A 17 14.84 9.80 -9.89
C LYS A 17 14.87 10.20 -8.43
N GLN A 18 14.29 11.36 -8.09
CA GLN A 18 14.24 11.84 -6.71
C GLN A 18 13.41 10.92 -5.83
N VAL A 19 12.25 10.47 -6.32
CA VAL A 19 11.40 9.52 -5.58
C VAL A 19 12.16 8.22 -5.31
N ASN A 20 12.89 7.71 -6.29
CA ASN A 20 13.66 6.47 -6.13
C ASN A 20 14.82 6.60 -5.14
N LYS A 21 15.26 7.83 -4.85
CA LYS A 21 16.31 8.09 -3.85
C LYS A 21 15.78 8.21 -2.43
N ILE A 22 14.47 8.27 -2.25
CA ILE A 22 13.87 8.33 -0.92
C ILE A 22 14.24 7.05 -0.17
N HIS A 23 14.79 7.21 1.03
CA HIS A 23 15.26 6.09 1.83
C HIS A 23 14.10 5.31 2.44
N MET A 24 14.20 3.99 2.43
CA MET A 24 13.29 3.11 3.16
C MET A 24 14.13 2.20 4.04
N SER A 25 13.98 2.34 5.37
CA SER A 25 14.72 1.50 6.33
C SER A 25 14.28 0.05 6.25
N GLU A 26 15.10 -0.86 6.77
CA GLU A 26 14.76 -2.28 6.83
C GLU A 26 13.48 -2.53 7.62
N ALA A 27 13.26 -1.78 8.71
CA ALA A 27 12.06 -1.91 9.52
C ALA A 27 10.80 -1.52 8.74
N VAL A 28 10.86 -0.46 7.96
CA VAL A 28 9.74 0.00 7.13
C VAL A 28 9.51 -0.97 5.98
N GLU A 29 10.57 -1.44 5.36
CA GLU A 29 10.49 -2.44 4.29
C GLU A 29 9.86 -3.74 4.81
N GLU A 30 10.25 -4.19 5.99
CA GLU A 30 9.67 -5.36 6.64
C GLU A 30 8.17 -5.16 6.89
N TYR A 31 7.76 -4.00 7.34
CA TYR A 31 6.35 -3.68 7.53
C TYR A 31 5.57 -3.79 6.23
N LEU A 32 6.12 -3.23 5.16
CA LEU A 32 5.51 -3.32 3.82
C LEU A 32 5.34 -4.78 3.38
N VAL A 33 6.39 -5.59 3.54
CA VAL A 33 6.38 -7.01 3.20
C VAL A 33 5.34 -7.75 4.04
N GLN A 34 5.26 -7.47 5.34
CA GLN A 34 4.29 -8.12 6.22
C GLN A 34 2.85 -7.80 5.82
N LEU A 35 2.57 -6.58 5.39
CA LEU A 35 1.24 -6.23 4.87
C LEU A 35 0.86 -7.10 3.67
N ILE A 36 1.78 -7.26 2.71
CA ILE A 36 1.51 -8.07 1.53
C ILE A 36 1.36 -9.55 1.90
N LEU A 37 2.21 -10.07 2.76
CA LEU A 37 2.12 -11.45 3.23
C LEU A 37 0.79 -11.70 3.97
N ALA A 38 0.32 -10.73 4.74
CA ALA A 38 -0.95 -10.84 5.44
C ALA A 38 -2.14 -10.92 4.48
N THR A 39 -2.05 -10.34 3.29
CA THR A 39 -3.09 -10.51 2.27
C THR A 39 -3.03 -11.89 1.60
N ARG A 40 -1.85 -12.47 1.49
CA ARG A 40 -1.63 -13.75 0.80
C ARG A 40 -1.78 -14.96 1.72
N ASN A 41 -1.46 -14.80 2.99
CA ASN A 41 -1.57 -15.85 4.01
C ASN A 41 -2.41 -15.31 5.17
N SER A 42 -3.58 -14.82 4.84
CA SER A 42 -4.43 -14.06 5.75
C SER A 42 -4.83 -14.84 7.01
N ARG A 43 -5.05 -16.15 6.91
CA ARG A 43 -5.42 -16.98 8.06
C ARG A 43 -4.35 -17.05 9.13
N ALA A 44 -3.09 -16.95 8.74
CA ALA A 44 -1.97 -16.95 9.69
C ALA A 44 -1.92 -15.67 10.51
N TYR A 45 -2.50 -14.58 10.00
CA TYR A 45 -2.50 -13.28 10.65
C TYR A 45 -3.81 -13.01 11.41
N SER A 46 -4.94 -13.42 10.84
CA SER A 46 -6.25 -13.20 11.42
C SER A 46 -7.27 -14.16 10.82
N GLY A 47 -8.04 -14.83 11.65
CA GLY A 47 -9.13 -15.69 11.18
C GLY A 47 -10.17 -14.91 10.38
N GLU A 48 -10.44 -13.67 10.78
CA GLU A 48 -11.40 -12.80 10.12
C GLU A 48 -10.91 -12.40 8.72
N LEU A 49 -9.65 -12.01 8.59
CA LEU A 49 -9.05 -11.76 7.27
C LEU A 49 -9.08 -13.01 6.39
N GLY A 50 -8.81 -14.17 6.97
CA GLY A 50 -8.88 -15.45 6.26
C GLY A 50 -10.25 -15.77 5.71
N GLN A 51 -11.31 -15.33 6.40
CA GLN A 51 -12.68 -15.49 5.94
C GLN A 51 -13.05 -14.49 4.85
N TRP A 52 -12.47 -13.30 4.89
CA TRP A 52 -12.85 -12.21 3.99
C TRP A 52 -12.09 -12.21 2.66
N LEU A 53 -10.89 -12.79 2.62
CA LEU A 53 -10.04 -12.77 1.43
C LEU A 53 -9.98 -14.13 0.75
N ASP A 54 -10.33 -14.17 -0.53
CA ASP A 54 -10.09 -15.34 -1.37
C ASP A 54 -8.69 -15.30 -1.96
N TYR A 55 -8.28 -14.13 -2.46
CA TYR A 55 -6.96 -13.93 -3.03
C TYR A 55 -6.36 -12.64 -2.54
N GLY A 56 -5.11 -12.72 -2.15
CA GLY A 56 -4.34 -11.58 -1.71
C GLY A 56 -3.69 -10.80 -2.86
N ALA A 57 -2.96 -9.79 -2.47
CA ALA A 57 -2.26 -8.93 -3.41
C ALA A 57 -1.14 -9.67 -4.12
N SER A 58 -0.94 -9.38 -5.40
CA SER A 58 0.15 -9.93 -6.20
C SER A 58 1.48 -9.24 -5.84
N PRO A 59 2.63 -9.78 -6.29
CA PRO A 59 3.92 -9.11 -6.11
C PRO A 59 3.97 -7.68 -6.68
N ARG A 60 3.13 -7.37 -7.66
CA ARG A 60 3.02 -6.00 -8.19
C ARG A 60 2.51 -5.01 -7.16
N ALA A 61 1.72 -5.46 -6.20
CA ALA A 61 1.27 -4.61 -5.11
C ALA A 61 2.43 -4.17 -4.22
N THR A 62 3.42 -5.03 -4.01
CA THR A 62 4.64 -4.67 -3.28
C THR A 62 5.34 -3.49 -3.96
N ILE A 63 5.51 -3.57 -5.27
CA ILE A 63 6.14 -2.49 -6.05
C ILE A 63 5.31 -1.21 -5.97
N ALA A 64 3.99 -1.32 -6.07
CA ALA A 64 3.10 -0.17 -6.00
C ALA A 64 3.13 0.51 -4.62
N LEU A 65 3.10 -0.27 -3.54
CA LEU A 65 3.22 0.27 -2.19
C LEU A 65 4.56 0.96 -1.98
N ASP A 66 5.64 0.35 -2.44
CA ASP A 66 6.99 0.92 -2.34
C ASP A 66 7.05 2.28 -3.05
N LYS A 67 6.64 2.33 -4.31
CA LYS A 67 6.71 3.55 -5.10
C LYS A 67 5.77 4.64 -4.60
N CYS A 68 4.54 4.27 -4.24
CA CYS A 68 3.57 5.26 -3.77
C CYS A 68 3.95 5.84 -2.41
N SER A 69 4.48 5.03 -1.50
CA SER A 69 4.92 5.52 -0.19
C SER A 69 6.14 6.43 -0.31
N ARG A 70 7.08 6.11 -1.19
CA ARG A 70 8.23 6.99 -1.48
C ARG A 70 7.78 8.30 -2.11
N ALA A 71 6.84 8.25 -3.05
CA ALA A 71 6.28 9.43 -3.67
C ALA A 71 5.59 10.35 -2.65
N LEU A 72 4.82 9.77 -1.72
CA LEU A 72 4.17 10.53 -0.67
C LEU A 72 5.21 11.22 0.22
N ALA A 73 6.24 10.51 0.65
CA ALA A 73 7.32 11.09 1.44
C ALA A 73 7.99 12.25 0.71
N TRP A 74 8.28 12.07 -0.57
CA TRP A 74 8.87 13.10 -1.41
C TRP A 74 7.98 14.33 -1.52
N MET A 75 6.67 14.13 -1.74
CA MET A 75 5.70 15.23 -1.82
C MET A 75 5.59 16.02 -0.52
N GLU A 76 5.84 15.37 0.61
CA GLU A 76 5.85 16.02 1.93
C GLU A 76 7.21 16.60 2.31
N GLY A 77 8.18 16.55 1.40
CA GLY A 77 9.51 17.14 1.60
C GLY A 77 10.44 16.30 2.47
N ARG A 78 10.13 15.02 2.67
CA ARG A 78 10.99 14.10 3.42
C ARG A 78 11.84 13.27 2.47
N ASP A 79 13.00 12.85 2.94
CA ASP A 79 13.90 11.97 2.19
C ASP A 79 13.88 10.51 2.68
N PHE A 80 12.90 10.18 3.51
CA PHE A 80 12.71 8.84 4.05
C PHE A 80 11.22 8.51 4.17
N VAL A 81 10.91 7.21 4.06
CA VAL A 81 9.55 6.68 4.21
C VAL A 81 9.29 6.30 5.66
N THR A 82 8.10 6.60 6.16
CA THR A 82 7.63 6.12 7.48
C THR A 82 6.56 5.05 7.29
N PRO A 83 6.29 4.23 8.33
CA PRO A 83 5.16 3.30 8.27
C PRO A 83 3.82 4.00 8.00
N ASP A 84 3.64 5.21 8.48
CA ASP A 84 2.42 6.00 8.24
C ASP A 84 2.25 6.32 6.76
N ASP A 85 3.33 6.51 6.02
CA ASP A 85 3.26 6.72 4.57
C ASP A 85 2.68 5.49 3.87
N ILE A 86 3.11 4.30 4.27
CA ILE A 86 2.59 3.04 3.73
C ILE A 86 1.11 2.90 4.08
N ARG A 87 0.74 3.19 5.32
CA ARG A 87 -0.66 3.13 5.78
C ARG A 87 -1.54 4.11 5.00
N ALA A 88 -1.02 5.30 4.73
CA ALA A 88 -1.77 6.34 4.02
C ALA A 88 -2.10 5.94 2.57
N VAL A 89 -1.20 5.23 1.89
CA VAL A 89 -1.41 4.83 0.50
C VAL A 89 -2.02 3.43 0.35
N ALA A 90 -2.12 2.67 1.45
CA ALA A 90 -2.53 1.27 1.40
C ALA A 90 -3.93 1.09 0.79
N HIS A 91 -4.90 1.91 1.15
CA HIS A 91 -6.26 1.80 0.61
C HIS A 91 -6.27 2.00 -0.91
N ASP A 92 -5.61 3.02 -1.39
CA ASP A 92 -5.59 3.32 -2.82
C ASP A 92 -4.85 2.24 -3.62
N VAL A 93 -3.76 1.73 -3.07
CA VAL A 93 -2.96 0.70 -3.75
C VAL A 93 -3.65 -0.66 -3.73
N LEU A 94 -4.23 -1.05 -2.60
CA LEU A 94 -4.73 -2.42 -2.41
C LEU A 94 -6.21 -2.59 -2.78
N ARG A 95 -6.99 -1.52 -2.81
CA ARG A 95 -8.45 -1.56 -3.01
C ARG A 95 -8.87 -2.41 -4.21
N HIS A 96 -8.14 -2.33 -5.30
CA HIS A 96 -8.46 -3.05 -6.54
C HIS A 96 -7.57 -4.27 -6.78
N ARG A 97 -6.78 -4.66 -5.79
CA ARG A 97 -5.83 -5.77 -5.89
C ARG A 97 -6.15 -6.95 -4.97
N LEU A 98 -7.25 -6.86 -4.25
CA LEU A 98 -7.72 -7.91 -3.35
C LEU A 98 -9.03 -8.50 -3.90
N ILE A 99 -9.17 -9.81 -3.79
CA ILE A 99 -10.42 -10.48 -4.15
C ILE A 99 -11.08 -10.98 -2.86
N LEU A 100 -12.23 -10.39 -2.54
CA LEU A 100 -12.98 -10.74 -1.35
C LEU A 100 -13.72 -12.05 -1.55
N SER A 101 -13.97 -12.78 -0.47
CA SER A 101 -14.77 -13.98 -0.51
C SER A 101 -16.24 -13.64 -0.77
N PHE A 102 -16.97 -14.62 -1.29
CA PHE A 102 -18.41 -14.48 -1.47
C PHE A 102 -19.09 -14.16 -0.13
N GLU A 103 -18.68 -14.80 0.94
CA GLU A 103 -19.23 -14.58 2.28
C GLU A 103 -19.02 -13.15 2.76
N ALA A 104 -17.85 -12.58 2.49
CA ALA A 104 -17.55 -11.19 2.85
C ALA A 104 -18.47 -10.22 2.10
N GLU A 105 -18.58 -10.40 0.79
CA GLU A 105 -19.45 -9.54 -0.03
C GLU A 105 -20.93 -9.68 0.36
N ALA A 106 -21.39 -10.90 0.61
CA ALA A 106 -22.76 -11.16 1.04
C ALA A 106 -23.05 -10.54 2.42
N GLY A 107 -22.04 -10.45 3.27
CA GLY A 107 -22.14 -9.82 4.57
C GLY A 107 -21.98 -8.31 4.57
N GLY A 108 -21.80 -7.69 3.41
CA GLY A 108 -21.66 -6.24 3.28
C GLY A 108 -20.24 -5.73 3.55
N ILE A 109 -19.24 -6.61 3.56
CA ILE A 109 -17.85 -6.23 3.75
C ILE A 109 -17.29 -5.73 2.41
N ASN A 110 -16.64 -4.58 2.42
CA ASN A 110 -15.99 -4.01 1.25
C ASN A 110 -14.47 -4.02 1.39
N ALA A 111 -13.78 -3.68 0.29
CA ALA A 111 -12.32 -3.70 0.26
C ALA A 111 -11.70 -2.76 1.31
N ASN A 112 -12.30 -1.59 1.54
CA ASN A 112 -11.78 -0.64 2.54
C ASN A 112 -11.82 -1.23 3.95
N GLN A 113 -12.88 -1.95 4.30
CA GLN A 113 -12.99 -2.61 5.61
C GLN A 113 -11.95 -3.70 5.77
N VAL A 114 -11.68 -4.45 4.71
CA VAL A 114 -10.63 -5.48 4.71
C VAL A 114 -9.26 -4.84 4.92
N ILE A 115 -8.99 -3.73 4.23
CA ILE A 115 -7.71 -3.01 4.37
C ILE A 115 -7.58 -2.41 5.76
N ASP A 116 -8.65 -1.86 6.33
CA ASP A 116 -8.64 -1.36 7.71
C ASP A 116 -8.28 -2.47 8.69
N LYS A 117 -8.86 -3.65 8.52
CA LYS A 117 -8.55 -4.81 9.35
C LYS A 117 -7.10 -5.26 9.17
N LEU A 118 -6.60 -5.22 7.93
CA LEU A 118 -5.22 -5.54 7.61
C LEU A 118 -4.25 -4.62 8.34
N LEU A 119 -4.49 -3.31 8.28
CA LEU A 119 -3.66 -2.31 8.94
C LEU A 119 -3.72 -2.41 10.46
N GLU A 120 -4.85 -2.80 11.01
CA GLU A 120 -5.01 -3.06 12.44
C GLU A 120 -4.26 -4.32 12.88
N THR A 121 -4.26 -5.35 12.03
CA THR A 121 -3.70 -6.66 12.36
C THR A 121 -2.18 -6.69 12.28
N VAL A 122 -1.60 -6.02 11.30
CA VAL A 122 -0.14 -5.98 11.10
C VAL A 122 0.44 -4.79 11.86
N PRO A 123 1.26 -5.03 12.89
CA PRO A 123 1.83 -3.91 13.65
C PRO A 123 2.85 -3.15 12.81
N SER A 124 2.78 -1.84 12.86
CA SER A 124 3.85 -0.98 12.36
C SER A 124 5.03 -1.05 13.32
N ALA A 125 6.20 -1.23 12.76
CA ALA A 125 7.43 -1.36 13.55
C ALA A 125 7.72 -0.10 14.37
#